data_e427274063a45a6a3320f0f661c91555
#
_entry.id   e427274063a45a6a3320f0f661c91555
#
_cell.length_a   1.000
_cell.length_b   1.000
_cell.length_c   1.000
_cell.angle_alpha   90.00
_cell.angle_beta   90.00
_cell.angle_gamma   90.00
#
_symmetry.space_group_name_H-M   'P 1'
#
loop_
_entity.id
_entity.type
_entity.pdbx_description
1 polymer ?
#
loop_
_entity_poly.entity_id
_entity_poly.type
_entity_poly.pdbx_seq_one_letter_code
_entity_poly.pdbx_strand_id
1 'polypeptide(L)'
;MTTPTPFPGPMIETTDLRRTFKTRGGVVEAVQGVDLRVGMGEIFGFLGPNGAGKTTTLRMLATLITPTAGDATVAGVDLRRDPQEVRRRIGYVPQGGSTDPAETGRGELVIQGRLYGMNAVDAKARAAEVLRTLDLEAAADRATGTYSGGMKRRLDVGLGIVHRPKVLFLDEPTTGLDPQARARMWDEIKALREQGTTVFLTTHYLEEADALCDRLAIIDHGKIVAEGTSDELKQAVAGDVVTIGVNGSGVRVLNLVEALPYVREATHDDESGLVRLVVDRGEQAVPMLLRLLDSAGFAPTSIALHKPSLDDVFLRQTGRSLREEPAA
;
A
#
# COMPACT_ATOMS: atom_id res chain seq x y z
N MET A 1 19.04 22.47 22.92
CA MET A 1 18.35 21.65 21.93
C MET A 1 17.61 20.56 22.67
N THR A 2 16.32 20.74 22.92
CA THR A 2 15.46 19.73 23.57
C THR A 2 15.13 18.67 22.54
N THR A 3 15.60 17.45 22.75
CA THR A 3 15.14 16.26 22.04
C THR A 3 13.62 16.18 22.19
N PRO A 4 12.84 16.13 21.10
CA PRO A 4 11.40 15.96 21.22
C PRO A 4 11.13 14.61 21.88
N THR A 5 10.38 14.63 22.98
CA THR A 5 9.90 13.44 23.65
C THR A 5 9.13 12.59 22.61
N PRO A 6 9.42 11.29 22.45
CA PRO A 6 8.69 10.45 21.51
C PRO A 6 7.20 10.45 21.87
N PHE A 7 6.36 10.68 20.90
CA PHE A 7 4.91 10.65 21.05
C PHE A 7 4.49 9.21 21.41
N PRO A 8 3.89 8.91 22.55
CA PRO A 8 3.63 7.53 23.00
C PRO A 8 2.41 6.88 22.31
N GLY A 9 1.87 7.49 21.25
CA GLY A 9 0.64 7.04 20.58
C GLY A 9 0.83 6.80 19.08
N PRO A 10 -0.22 6.30 18.41
CA PRO A 10 -0.22 6.12 16.96
C PRO A 10 -0.08 7.47 16.24
N MET A 11 0.55 7.45 15.06
CA MET A 11 0.67 8.64 14.21
C MET A 11 -0.63 8.99 13.51
N ILE A 12 -1.45 7.99 13.22
CA ILE A 12 -2.82 8.18 12.73
C ILE A 12 -3.72 7.28 13.55
N GLU A 13 -4.80 7.83 14.06
CA GLU A 13 -5.85 7.08 14.73
C GLU A 13 -7.20 7.64 14.30
N THR A 14 -8.11 6.75 13.89
CA THR A 14 -9.48 7.13 13.51
C THR A 14 -10.48 6.26 14.25
N THR A 15 -11.64 6.84 14.58
CA THR A 15 -12.77 6.12 15.19
C THR A 15 -14.03 6.49 14.43
N ASP A 16 -14.66 5.48 13.83
CA ASP A 16 -15.90 5.59 13.05
C ASP A 16 -15.87 6.72 12.01
N LEU A 17 -14.72 6.89 11.32
CA LEU A 17 -14.52 7.98 10.37
C LEU A 17 -15.46 7.82 9.18
N ARG A 18 -16.28 8.86 8.88
CA ARG A 18 -17.30 8.80 7.84
C ARG A 18 -17.25 10.00 6.91
N ARG A 19 -17.57 9.74 5.65
CA ARG A 19 -17.77 10.80 4.67
C ARG A 19 -18.93 10.48 3.73
N THR A 20 -19.90 11.39 3.71
CA THR A 20 -21.07 11.35 2.84
C THR A 20 -21.07 12.56 1.93
N PHE A 21 -21.32 12.38 0.64
CA PHE A 21 -21.48 13.45 -0.34
C PHE A 21 -22.93 13.51 -0.81
N LYS A 22 -23.47 14.72 -0.89
CA LYS A 22 -24.76 14.98 -1.54
C LYS A 22 -24.50 15.28 -3.00
N THR A 23 -25.04 14.49 -3.89
CA THR A 23 -24.93 14.64 -5.35
C THR A 23 -26.31 14.87 -5.97
N ARG A 24 -26.38 15.26 -7.25
CA ARG A 24 -27.65 15.36 -7.98
C ARG A 24 -28.40 14.04 -8.08
N GLY A 25 -27.69 12.91 -8.02
CA GLY A 25 -28.24 11.54 -8.09
C GLY A 25 -28.57 10.91 -6.75
N GLY A 26 -28.41 11.66 -5.62
CA GLY A 26 -28.66 11.13 -4.28
C GLY A 26 -27.48 11.31 -3.32
N VAL A 27 -27.45 10.49 -2.27
CA VAL A 27 -26.43 10.49 -1.23
C VAL A 27 -25.44 9.38 -1.53
N VAL A 28 -24.15 9.69 -1.53
CA VAL A 28 -23.05 8.73 -1.69
C VAL A 28 -22.26 8.65 -0.39
N GLU A 29 -22.29 7.52 0.25
CA GLU A 29 -21.48 7.21 1.44
C GLU A 29 -20.11 6.69 1.01
N ALA A 30 -19.17 7.61 0.80
CA ALA A 30 -17.84 7.27 0.29
C ALA A 30 -16.94 6.61 1.35
N VAL A 31 -17.18 6.89 2.64
CA VAL A 31 -16.47 6.29 3.78
C VAL A 31 -17.50 5.99 4.88
N GLN A 32 -17.55 4.75 5.33
CA GLN A 32 -18.64 4.19 6.13
C GLN A 32 -18.19 3.65 7.49
N GLY A 33 -17.44 4.44 8.26
CA GLY A 33 -16.96 4.03 9.56
C GLY A 33 -15.60 3.30 9.47
N VAL A 34 -14.57 4.07 9.17
CA VAL A 34 -13.21 3.57 9.06
C VAL A 34 -12.48 3.79 10.38
N ASP A 35 -12.07 2.68 11.01
CA ASP A 35 -11.21 2.63 12.18
C ASP A 35 -9.80 2.25 11.73
N LEU A 36 -8.81 3.09 12.04
CA LEU A 36 -7.42 2.91 11.64
C LEU A 36 -6.48 3.23 12.79
N ARG A 37 -5.38 2.49 12.84
CA ARG A 37 -4.28 2.78 13.76
C ARG A 37 -2.94 2.56 13.08
N VAL A 38 -2.22 3.65 12.79
CA VAL A 38 -0.91 3.64 12.12
C VAL A 38 0.17 4.03 13.10
N GLY A 39 1.21 3.21 13.20
CA GLY A 39 2.35 3.39 14.07
C GLY A 39 3.32 4.48 13.61
N MET A 40 4.28 4.84 14.45
CA MET A 40 5.35 5.75 14.10
C MET A 40 6.42 5.03 13.26
N GLY A 41 6.87 5.65 12.16
CA GLY A 41 7.88 5.08 11.27
C GLY A 41 7.41 3.85 10.50
N GLU A 42 6.11 3.70 10.29
CA GLU A 42 5.46 2.62 9.56
C GLU A 42 5.11 3.10 8.14
N ILE A 43 5.24 2.21 7.16
CA ILE A 43 4.61 2.38 5.84
C ILE A 43 3.29 1.62 5.89
N PHE A 44 2.19 2.36 5.93
CA PHE A 44 0.85 1.81 5.95
C PHE A 44 0.18 1.94 4.58
N GLY A 45 -0.26 0.80 4.02
CA GLY A 45 -0.95 0.72 2.74
C GLY A 45 -2.47 0.75 2.90
N PHE A 46 -3.16 1.51 2.05
CA PHE A 46 -4.61 1.51 1.96
C PHE A 46 -5.02 1.00 0.58
N LEU A 47 -5.23 -0.31 0.49
CA LEU A 47 -5.42 -1.06 -0.76
C LEU A 47 -6.91 -1.21 -1.08
N GLY A 48 -7.29 -1.03 -2.33
CA GLY A 48 -8.65 -1.29 -2.79
C GLY A 48 -8.91 -0.79 -4.20
N PRO A 49 -10.08 -1.13 -4.79
CA PRO A 49 -10.44 -0.72 -6.13
C PRO A 49 -10.73 0.78 -6.24
N ASN A 50 -10.92 1.23 -7.48
CA ASN A 50 -11.36 2.60 -7.74
C ASN A 50 -12.75 2.82 -7.14
N GLY A 51 -12.96 3.98 -6.51
CA GLY A 51 -14.24 4.26 -5.84
C GLY A 51 -14.42 3.63 -4.45
N ALA A 52 -13.49 2.79 -3.96
CA ALA A 52 -13.58 2.16 -2.63
C ALA A 52 -13.52 3.14 -1.44
N GLY A 53 -13.16 4.41 -1.66
CA GLY A 53 -13.05 5.42 -0.60
C GLY A 53 -11.62 5.77 -0.20
N LYS A 54 -10.57 5.22 -0.85
CA LYS A 54 -9.14 5.44 -0.55
C LYS A 54 -8.77 6.93 -0.51
N THR A 55 -8.85 7.59 -1.67
CA THR A 55 -8.53 9.03 -1.80
C THR A 55 -9.40 9.90 -0.90
N THR A 56 -10.68 9.53 -0.69
CA THR A 56 -11.56 10.26 0.22
C THR A 56 -11.08 10.18 1.66
N THR A 57 -10.71 8.99 2.13
CA THR A 57 -10.16 8.79 3.49
C THR A 57 -8.86 9.56 3.64
N LEU A 58 -7.93 9.43 2.68
CA LEU A 58 -6.66 10.14 2.71
C LEU A 58 -6.86 11.66 2.73
N ARG A 59 -7.77 12.21 1.92
CA ARG A 59 -8.09 13.66 1.92
C ARG A 59 -8.70 14.15 3.21
N MET A 60 -9.48 13.32 3.92
CA MET A 60 -9.95 13.66 5.27
C MET A 60 -8.78 13.76 6.25
N LEU A 61 -7.89 12.74 6.28
CA LEU A 61 -6.72 12.71 7.14
C LEU A 61 -5.75 13.86 6.85
N ALA A 62 -5.61 14.24 5.57
CA ALA A 62 -4.82 15.39 5.13
C ALA A 62 -5.53 16.75 5.34
N THR A 63 -6.70 16.78 5.98
CA THR A 63 -7.50 18.01 6.23
C THR A 63 -8.01 18.75 4.97
N LEU A 64 -8.01 18.10 3.82
CA LEU A 64 -8.49 18.68 2.56
C LEU A 64 -10.01 18.67 2.45
N ILE A 65 -10.66 17.71 3.11
CA ILE A 65 -12.12 17.62 3.25
C ILE A 65 -12.48 17.30 4.70
N THR A 66 -13.60 17.83 5.17
CA THR A 66 -14.05 17.61 6.55
C THR A 66 -14.83 16.30 6.64
N PRO A 67 -14.55 15.42 7.63
CA PRO A 67 -15.38 14.26 7.91
C PRO A 67 -16.83 14.63 8.21
N THR A 68 -17.79 13.81 7.75
CA THR A 68 -19.20 13.98 8.09
C THR A 68 -19.50 13.53 9.54
N ALA A 69 -18.83 12.44 9.98
CA ALA A 69 -18.90 11.93 11.34
C ALA A 69 -17.59 11.21 11.71
N GLY A 70 -17.47 10.79 12.96
CA GLY A 70 -16.30 10.12 13.52
C GLY A 70 -15.18 11.09 13.89
N ASP A 71 -14.14 10.56 14.51
CA ASP A 71 -13.00 11.33 15.03
C ASP A 71 -11.70 10.85 14.39
N ALA A 72 -10.71 11.75 14.30
CA ALA A 72 -9.38 11.41 13.83
C ALA A 72 -8.31 12.26 14.52
N THR A 73 -7.19 11.62 14.85
CA THR A 73 -5.96 12.28 15.25
C THR A 73 -4.86 11.96 14.23
N VAL A 74 -4.08 12.97 13.84
CA VAL A 74 -2.95 12.83 12.92
C VAL A 74 -1.74 13.53 13.51
N ALA A 75 -0.62 12.82 13.59
CA ALA A 75 0.60 13.30 14.23
C ALA A 75 0.36 13.84 15.65
N GLY A 76 -0.60 13.23 16.37
CA GLY A 76 -0.99 13.60 17.72
C GLY A 76 -1.85 14.84 17.83
N VAL A 77 -2.45 15.30 16.75
CA VAL A 77 -3.33 16.47 16.69
C VAL A 77 -4.72 16.07 16.27
N ASP A 78 -5.75 16.51 16.98
CA ASP A 78 -7.14 16.33 16.61
C ASP A 78 -7.45 17.10 15.31
N LEU A 79 -7.90 16.36 14.30
CA LEU A 79 -8.12 16.87 12.95
C LEU A 79 -9.20 17.96 12.86
N ARG A 80 -10.20 17.94 13.73
CA ARG A 80 -11.30 18.91 13.74
C ARG A 80 -10.95 20.15 14.56
N ARG A 81 -10.21 19.97 15.67
CA ARG A 81 -9.88 21.06 16.60
C ARG A 81 -8.77 21.96 16.07
N ASP A 82 -7.73 21.37 15.48
CA ASP A 82 -6.60 22.13 14.96
C ASP A 82 -6.07 21.60 13.61
N PRO A 83 -6.86 21.76 12.53
CA PRO A 83 -6.46 21.34 11.19
C PRO A 83 -5.23 22.09 10.66
N GLN A 84 -4.92 23.29 11.20
CA GLN A 84 -3.74 24.05 10.78
C GLN A 84 -2.47 23.40 11.32
N GLU A 85 -2.47 22.98 12.57
CA GLU A 85 -1.35 22.27 13.17
C GLU A 85 -1.15 20.88 12.55
N VAL A 86 -2.24 20.18 12.19
CA VAL A 86 -2.14 18.94 11.39
C VAL A 86 -1.36 19.22 10.09
N ARG A 87 -1.76 20.24 9.31
CA ARG A 87 -1.10 20.59 8.03
C ARG A 87 0.39 20.92 8.18
N ARG A 88 0.81 21.47 9.33
CA ARG A 88 2.24 21.75 9.59
C ARG A 88 3.05 20.49 9.81
N ARG A 89 2.40 19.39 10.25
CA ARG A 89 3.05 18.12 10.60
C ARG A 89 2.99 17.07 9.50
N ILE A 90 2.21 17.31 8.47
CA ILE A 90 2.00 16.34 7.38
C ILE A 90 2.55 16.85 6.06
N GLY A 91 2.97 15.92 5.20
CA GLY A 91 3.13 16.12 3.77
C GLY A 91 1.98 15.45 3.02
N TYR A 92 1.60 16.00 1.87
CA TYR A 92 0.58 15.42 1.00
C TYR A 92 1.02 15.49 -0.46
N VAL A 93 0.99 14.34 -1.12
CA VAL A 93 1.33 14.20 -2.53
C VAL A 93 0.10 13.67 -3.28
N PRO A 94 -0.56 14.50 -4.09
CA PRO A 94 -1.76 14.09 -4.83
C PRO A 94 -1.43 13.13 -5.98
N GLN A 95 -2.42 12.38 -6.45
CA GLN A 95 -2.30 11.49 -7.60
C GLN A 95 -1.89 12.23 -8.89
N GLY A 96 -2.45 13.40 -9.14
CA GLY A 96 -2.27 14.17 -10.39
C GLY A 96 -0.99 15.00 -10.48
N GLY A 97 -0.12 14.96 -9.45
CA GLY A 97 1.04 15.85 -9.36
C GLY A 97 0.67 17.29 -8.96
N SER A 98 1.69 18.11 -8.70
CA SER A 98 1.53 19.49 -8.23
C SER A 98 2.56 20.47 -8.80
N THR A 99 3.45 20.03 -9.69
CA THR A 99 4.54 20.85 -10.25
C THR A 99 4.05 21.83 -11.30
N ASP A 100 4.60 23.06 -11.29
CA ASP A 100 4.39 24.06 -12.35
C ASP A 100 5.38 23.79 -13.51
N PRO A 101 4.92 23.50 -14.74
CA PRO A 101 5.79 23.22 -15.87
C PRO A 101 6.79 24.33 -16.23
N ALA A 102 6.51 25.57 -15.85
CA ALA A 102 7.35 26.73 -16.14
C ALA A 102 8.45 26.96 -15.09
N GLU A 103 8.28 26.43 -13.88
CA GLU A 103 9.22 26.63 -12.79
C GLU A 103 10.33 25.56 -12.79
N THR A 104 11.42 25.81 -12.09
CA THR A 104 12.52 24.84 -11.91
C THR A 104 12.26 23.96 -10.68
N GLY A 105 12.79 22.72 -10.68
CA GLY A 105 12.64 21.84 -9.53
C GLY A 105 13.20 22.44 -8.24
N ARG A 106 14.31 23.16 -8.33
CA ARG A 106 14.89 23.91 -7.20
C ARG A 106 13.98 25.05 -6.77
N GLY A 107 13.45 25.80 -7.72
CA GLY A 107 12.54 26.94 -7.43
C GLY A 107 11.32 26.50 -6.69
N GLU A 108 10.66 25.44 -7.14
CA GLU A 108 9.47 24.89 -6.48
C GLU A 108 9.75 24.45 -5.05
N LEU A 109 10.84 23.71 -4.80
CA LEU A 109 11.20 23.28 -3.46
C LEU A 109 11.52 24.46 -2.54
N VAL A 110 12.19 25.50 -3.05
CA VAL A 110 12.46 26.72 -2.28
C VAL A 110 11.16 27.45 -1.95
N ILE A 111 10.26 27.62 -2.91
CA ILE A 111 8.94 28.25 -2.72
C ILE A 111 8.16 27.45 -1.66
N GLN A 112 8.09 26.14 -1.79
CA GLN A 112 7.39 25.28 -0.85
C GLN A 112 7.98 25.38 0.56
N GLY A 113 9.31 25.35 0.73
CA GLY A 113 9.96 25.55 2.03
C GLY A 113 9.62 26.91 2.64
N ARG A 114 9.56 27.96 1.80
CA ARG A 114 9.16 29.31 2.23
C ARG A 114 7.71 29.37 2.70
N LEU A 115 6.79 28.67 2.03
CA LEU A 115 5.38 28.57 2.44
C LEU A 115 5.22 27.90 3.81
N TYR A 116 6.11 26.97 4.16
CA TYR A 116 6.19 26.36 5.49
C TYR A 116 7.00 27.17 6.51
N GLY A 117 7.34 28.42 6.20
CA GLY A 117 7.95 29.37 7.14
C GLY A 117 9.48 29.32 7.23
N MET A 118 10.17 28.58 6.37
CA MET A 118 11.65 28.60 6.32
C MET A 118 12.13 29.97 5.85
N ASN A 119 13.23 30.46 6.37
CA ASN A 119 13.92 31.62 5.80
C ASN A 119 14.56 31.24 4.44
N ALA A 120 15.00 32.23 3.67
CA ALA A 120 15.49 31.98 2.31
C ALA A 120 16.77 31.12 2.25
N VAL A 121 17.63 31.22 3.25
CA VAL A 121 18.88 30.45 3.34
C VAL A 121 18.57 28.98 3.65
N ASP A 122 17.74 28.74 4.66
CA ASP A 122 17.35 27.38 5.05
C ASP A 122 16.53 26.69 3.96
N ALA A 123 15.61 27.41 3.28
CA ALA A 123 14.83 26.86 2.17
C ALA A 123 15.73 26.43 0.99
N LYS A 124 16.74 27.24 0.63
CA LYS A 124 17.71 26.87 -0.43
C LYS A 124 18.55 25.65 -0.03
N ALA A 125 19.06 25.62 1.21
CA ALA A 125 19.84 24.51 1.72
C ALA A 125 19.00 23.22 1.74
N ARG A 126 17.76 23.30 2.21
CA ARG A 126 16.84 22.17 2.26
C ARG A 126 16.42 21.68 0.85
N ALA A 127 16.19 22.59 -0.08
CA ALA A 127 15.92 22.23 -1.47
C ALA A 127 17.09 21.44 -2.10
N ALA A 128 18.34 21.86 -1.86
CA ALA A 128 19.50 21.12 -2.33
C ALA A 128 19.62 19.72 -1.70
N GLU A 129 19.34 19.60 -0.40
CA GLU A 129 19.31 18.32 0.30
C GLU A 129 18.24 17.37 -0.32
N VAL A 130 17.02 17.86 -0.50
CA VAL A 130 15.90 17.08 -1.07
C VAL A 130 16.20 16.64 -2.52
N LEU A 131 16.73 17.56 -3.36
CA LEU A 131 17.12 17.23 -4.74
C LEU A 131 18.15 16.11 -4.79
N ARG A 132 19.11 16.12 -3.87
CA ARG A 132 20.13 15.07 -3.76
C ARG A 132 19.52 13.74 -3.34
N THR A 133 18.68 13.75 -2.30
CA THR A 133 18.01 12.54 -1.81
C THR A 133 17.18 11.87 -2.90
N LEU A 134 16.56 12.66 -3.78
CA LEU A 134 15.69 12.17 -4.86
C LEU A 134 16.40 12.01 -6.22
N ASP A 135 17.75 12.09 -6.26
CA ASP A 135 18.54 11.99 -7.50
C ASP A 135 18.03 12.93 -8.61
N LEU A 136 17.79 14.21 -8.24
CA LEU A 136 17.31 15.27 -9.14
C LEU A 136 18.29 16.44 -9.29
N GLU A 137 19.50 16.36 -8.70
CA GLU A 137 20.48 17.46 -8.71
C GLU A 137 20.86 17.91 -10.13
N ALA A 138 21.09 16.95 -11.02
CA ALA A 138 21.48 17.24 -12.40
C ALA A 138 20.40 17.98 -13.21
N ALA A 139 19.14 17.89 -12.79
CA ALA A 139 18.00 18.52 -13.43
C ALA A 139 17.43 19.71 -12.64
N ALA A 140 18.01 20.02 -11.49
CA ALA A 140 17.47 20.95 -10.50
C ALA A 140 17.07 22.32 -11.07
N ASP A 141 17.86 22.85 -12.00
CA ASP A 141 17.72 24.19 -12.57
C ASP A 141 17.06 24.18 -13.96
N ARG A 142 16.54 23.03 -14.41
CA ARG A 142 15.72 22.88 -15.62
C ARG A 142 14.25 23.09 -15.28
N ALA A 143 13.47 23.60 -16.24
CA ALA A 143 12.02 23.69 -16.13
C ALA A 143 11.38 22.30 -15.93
N THR A 144 10.49 22.15 -14.96
CA THR A 144 9.86 20.87 -14.63
C THR A 144 9.01 20.31 -15.76
N GLY A 145 8.56 21.17 -16.68
CA GLY A 145 7.91 20.75 -17.92
C GLY A 145 8.76 19.79 -18.77
N THR A 146 10.11 19.85 -18.64
CA THR A 146 11.07 18.99 -19.34
C THR A 146 11.41 17.69 -18.62
N TYR A 147 10.85 17.48 -17.43
CA TYR A 147 11.10 16.27 -16.63
C TYR A 147 10.34 15.07 -17.21
N SER A 148 10.93 13.88 -17.07
CA SER A 148 10.18 12.63 -17.27
C SER A 148 9.07 12.45 -16.22
N GLY A 149 8.12 11.58 -16.48
CA GLY A 149 7.05 11.27 -15.50
C GLY A 149 7.61 10.86 -14.14
N GLY A 150 8.63 9.99 -14.12
CA GLY A 150 9.29 9.58 -12.88
C GLY A 150 10.03 10.73 -12.18
N MET A 151 10.66 11.64 -12.91
CA MET A 151 11.29 12.83 -12.32
C MET A 151 10.27 13.79 -11.72
N LYS A 152 9.14 14.01 -12.41
CA LYS A 152 8.04 14.82 -11.86
C LYS A 152 7.50 14.21 -10.58
N ARG A 153 7.25 12.90 -10.58
CA ARG A 153 6.72 12.21 -9.41
C ARG A 153 7.67 12.26 -8.22
N ARG A 154 8.99 12.11 -8.44
CA ARG A 154 9.99 12.31 -7.39
C ARG A 154 9.99 13.73 -6.85
N LEU A 155 9.87 14.74 -7.71
CA LEU A 155 9.77 16.12 -7.28
C LEU A 155 8.50 16.37 -6.45
N ASP A 156 7.34 15.78 -6.82
CA ASP A 156 6.11 15.86 -6.03
C ASP A 156 6.32 15.32 -4.61
N VAL A 157 7.02 14.17 -4.48
CA VAL A 157 7.42 13.64 -3.17
C VAL A 157 8.32 14.63 -2.45
N GLY A 158 9.28 15.22 -3.15
CA GLY A 158 10.17 16.27 -2.62
C GLY A 158 9.42 17.45 -2.03
N LEU A 159 8.39 17.93 -2.73
CA LEU A 159 7.51 19.01 -2.25
C LEU A 159 6.76 18.59 -0.98
N GLY A 160 6.34 17.33 -0.89
CA GLY A 160 5.70 16.77 0.30
C GLY A 160 6.61 16.65 1.52
N ILE A 161 7.93 16.50 1.33
CA ILE A 161 8.89 16.25 2.44
C ILE A 161 9.80 17.44 2.79
N VAL A 162 9.74 18.53 2.02
CA VAL A 162 10.67 19.67 2.20
C VAL A 162 10.67 20.23 3.61
N HIS A 163 9.52 20.27 4.26
CA HIS A 163 9.34 20.79 5.63
C HIS A 163 9.51 19.74 6.74
N ARG A 164 9.99 18.52 6.38
CA ARG A 164 10.23 17.40 7.31
C ARG A 164 8.97 16.99 8.08
N PRO A 165 7.92 16.55 7.38
CA PRO A 165 6.68 16.15 8.04
C PRO A 165 6.88 14.91 8.91
N LYS A 166 6.00 14.72 9.91
CA LYS A 166 5.93 13.50 10.72
C LYS A 166 5.20 12.38 9.98
N VAL A 167 4.21 12.75 9.17
CA VAL A 167 3.41 11.83 8.34
C VAL A 167 3.40 12.32 6.90
N LEU A 168 3.71 11.43 5.97
CA LEU A 168 3.62 11.68 4.53
C LEU A 168 2.45 10.89 3.96
N PHE A 169 1.48 11.59 3.38
CA PHE A 169 0.37 11.01 2.65
C PHE A 169 0.69 10.97 1.15
N LEU A 170 0.59 9.78 0.54
CA LEU A 170 0.84 9.54 -0.88
C LEU A 170 -0.42 8.96 -1.53
N ASP A 171 -1.03 9.72 -2.44
CA ASP A 171 -2.22 9.25 -3.18
C ASP A 171 -1.76 8.60 -4.48
N GLU A 172 -1.81 7.25 -4.53
CA GLU A 172 -1.39 6.41 -5.64
C GLU A 172 -0.02 6.80 -6.23
N PRO A 173 1.08 6.68 -5.45
CA PRO A 173 2.37 7.30 -5.78
C PRO A 173 3.02 6.79 -7.06
N THR A 174 2.70 5.58 -7.51
CA THR A 174 3.36 4.95 -8.66
C THR A 174 2.47 4.79 -9.90
N THR A 175 1.23 5.31 -9.85
CA THR A 175 0.31 5.26 -10.99
C THR A 175 0.92 5.96 -12.21
N GLY A 176 0.90 5.25 -13.35
CA GLY A 176 1.44 5.77 -14.62
C GLY A 176 2.96 5.72 -14.75
N LEU A 177 3.69 5.19 -13.78
CA LEU A 177 5.13 4.97 -13.88
C LEU A 177 5.46 3.63 -14.55
N ASP A 178 6.54 3.62 -15.31
CA ASP A 178 7.12 2.37 -15.81
C ASP A 178 7.69 1.52 -14.65
N PRO A 179 7.94 0.20 -14.86
CA PRO A 179 8.41 -0.69 -13.79
C PRO A 179 9.71 -0.24 -13.11
N GLN A 180 10.63 0.38 -13.85
CA GLN A 180 11.90 0.85 -13.29
C GLN A 180 11.70 2.10 -12.42
N ALA A 181 10.90 3.06 -12.89
CA ALA A 181 10.55 4.25 -12.12
C ALA A 181 9.75 3.89 -10.86
N ARG A 182 8.87 2.87 -10.94
CA ARG A 182 8.11 2.35 -9.79
C ARG A 182 9.04 1.75 -8.73
N ALA A 183 9.96 0.87 -9.13
CA ALA A 183 10.92 0.27 -8.20
C ALA A 183 11.77 1.33 -7.47
N ARG A 184 12.27 2.34 -8.19
CA ARG A 184 13.01 3.46 -7.60
C ARG A 184 12.16 4.26 -6.61
N MET A 185 10.89 4.52 -6.94
CA MET A 185 9.97 5.21 -6.04
C MET A 185 9.76 4.42 -4.74
N TRP A 186 9.67 3.09 -4.81
CA TRP A 186 9.58 2.24 -3.62
C TRP A 186 10.82 2.37 -2.73
N ASP A 187 12.01 2.36 -3.33
CA ASP A 187 13.27 2.54 -2.59
C ASP A 187 13.34 3.92 -1.91
N GLU A 188 12.88 4.97 -2.60
CA GLU A 188 12.80 6.33 -2.03
C GLU A 188 11.83 6.40 -0.85
N ILE A 189 10.65 5.78 -0.95
CA ILE A 189 9.66 5.73 0.14
C ILE A 189 10.22 4.95 1.34
N LYS A 190 10.90 3.81 1.10
CA LYS A 190 11.57 3.05 2.17
C LYS A 190 12.65 3.88 2.87
N ALA A 191 13.45 4.62 2.11
CA ALA A 191 14.47 5.49 2.68
C ALA A 191 13.88 6.62 3.55
N LEU A 192 12.71 7.17 3.19
CA LEU A 192 11.99 8.14 4.02
C LEU A 192 11.51 7.53 5.34
N ARG A 193 11.01 6.31 5.29
CA ARG A 193 10.60 5.56 6.49
C ARG A 193 11.80 5.29 7.41
N GLU A 194 12.95 4.90 6.86
CA GLU A 194 14.19 4.68 7.62
C GLU A 194 14.70 5.96 8.31
N GLN A 195 14.40 7.12 7.73
CA GLN A 195 14.66 8.44 8.34
C GLN A 195 13.63 8.84 9.42
N GLY A 196 12.66 7.96 9.72
CA GLY A 196 11.66 8.14 10.77
C GLY A 196 10.35 8.81 10.32
N THR A 197 10.14 9.01 9.02
CA THR A 197 8.86 9.51 8.49
C THR A 197 7.84 8.38 8.47
N THR A 198 6.66 8.60 9.04
CA THR A 198 5.53 7.67 8.87
C THR A 198 4.90 7.92 7.50
N VAL A 199 4.65 6.86 6.74
CA VAL A 199 4.06 6.97 5.40
C VAL A 199 2.70 6.29 5.37
N PHE A 200 1.69 7.00 4.87
CA PHE A 200 0.38 6.45 4.56
C PHE A 200 0.16 6.57 3.05
N LEU A 201 0.03 5.46 2.36
CA LEU A 201 -0.19 5.47 0.91
C LEU A 201 -1.49 4.77 0.52
N THR A 202 -2.12 5.29 -0.53
CA THR A 202 -3.22 4.60 -1.19
C THR A 202 -2.70 3.91 -2.44
N THR A 203 -3.22 2.74 -2.75
CA THR A 203 -2.88 2.01 -3.98
C THR A 203 -4.01 1.07 -4.41
N HIS A 204 -4.03 0.75 -5.68
CA HIS A 204 -4.79 -0.36 -6.25
C HIS A 204 -3.87 -1.46 -6.81
N TYR A 205 -2.54 -1.27 -6.69
CA TYR A 205 -1.55 -2.26 -7.09
C TYR A 205 -1.21 -3.19 -5.94
N LEU A 206 -1.56 -4.47 -6.09
CA LEU A 206 -1.26 -5.52 -5.11
C LEU A 206 0.24 -5.68 -4.87
N GLU A 207 1.04 -5.58 -5.94
CA GLU A 207 2.50 -5.69 -5.88
C GLU A 207 3.13 -4.56 -5.06
N GLU A 208 2.59 -3.35 -5.16
CA GLU A 208 3.05 -2.19 -4.37
C GLU A 208 2.75 -2.39 -2.90
N ALA A 209 1.52 -2.80 -2.56
CA ALA A 209 1.14 -3.09 -1.19
C ALA A 209 2.02 -4.18 -0.57
N ASP A 210 2.28 -5.25 -1.33
CA ASP A 210 3.08 -6.41 -0.88
C ASP A 210 4.57 -6.09 -0.70
N ALA A 211 5.15 -5.29 -1.61
CA ALA A 211 6.59 -5.00 -1.60
C ALA A 211 6.99 -3.84 -0.68
N LEU A 212 6.05 -2.95 -0.36
CA LEU A 212 6.37 -1.67 0.27
C LEU A 212 5.80 -1.52 1.68
N CYS A 213 4.59 -2.05 1.94
CA CYS A 213 3.88 -1.76 3.18
C CYS A 213 4.30 -2.71 4.32
N ASP A 214 4.55 -2.15 5.51
CA ASP A 214 4.73 -2.92 6.74
C ASP A 214 3.39 -3.56 7.18
N ARG A 215 2.31 -2.79 7.09
CA ARG A 215 0.91 -3.22 7.27
C ARG A 215 0.02 -2.55 6.25
N LEU A 216 -1.09 -3.16 6.00
CA LEU A 216 -2.09 -2.61 5.09
C LEU A 216 -3.52 -2.88 5.56
N ALA A 217 -4.44 -2.01 5.16
CA ALA A 217 -5.86 -2.25 5.25
C ALA A 217 -6.45 -2.35 3.84
N ILE A 218 -7.27 -3.36 3.63
CA ILE A 218 -8.05 -3.54 2.41
C ILE A 218 -9.39 -2.86 2.60
N ILE A 219 -9.71 -1.91 1.71
CA ILE A 219 -10.98 -1.19 1.74
C ILE A 219 -11.82 -1.55 0.52
N ASP A 220 -13.11 -1.81 0.76
CA ASP A 220 -14.12 -1.95 -0.28
C ASP A 220 -15.41 -1.26 0.14
N HIS A 221 -16.07 -0.58 -0.81
CA HIS A 221 -17.32 0.17 -0.58
C HIS A 221 -17.31 1.04 0.71
N GLY A 222 -16.19 1.73 0.96
CA GLY A 222 -16.03 2.65 2.09
C GLY A 222 -15.80 1.99 3.45
N LYS A 223 -15.56 0.67 3.51
CA LYS A 223 -15.32 -0.09 4.74
C LYS A 223 -14.01 -0.86 4.67
N ILE A 224 -13.30 -0.96 5.79
CA ILE A 224 -12.16 -1.87 5.92
C ILE A 224 -12.72 -3.30 5.99
N VAL A 225 -12.27 -4.18 5.10
CA VAL A 225 -12.66 -5.58 5.03
C VAL A 225 -11.59 -6.52 5.58
N ALA A 226 -10.32 -6.08 5.60
CA ALA A 226 -9.21 -6.80 6.23
C ALA A 226 -8.09 -5.81 6.60
N GLU A 227 -7.34 -6.10 7.66
CA GLU A 227 -6.16 -5.33 8.09
C GLU A 227 -5.11 -6.26 8.69
N GLY A 228 -3.84 -6.02 8.40
CA GLY A 228 -2.71 -6.79 8.93
C GLY A 228 -1.45 -6.59 8.09
N THR A 229 -0.40 -7.36 8.38
CA THR A 229 0.74 -7.50 7.48
C THR A 229 0.34 -8.29 6.23
N SER A 230 1.06 -8.11 5.14
CA SER A 230 0.78 -8.88 3.90
C SER A 230 0.79 -10.39 4.16
N ASP A 231 1.75 -10.88 4.95
CA ASP A 231 1.86 -12.30 5.26
C ASP A 231 0.72 -12.81 6.15
N GLU A 232 0.30 -12.05 7.18
CA GLU A 232 -0.86 -12.40 8.01
C GLU A 232 -2.14 -12.49 7.18
N LEU A 233 -2.37 -11.52 6.29
CA LEU A 233 -3.54 -11.50 5.43
C LEU A 233 -3.56 -12.68 4.47
N LYS A 234 -2.44 -13.00 3.83
CA LYS A 234 -2.30 -14.16 2.94
C LYS A 234 -2.54 -15.47 3.69
N GLN A 235 -1.97 -15.63 4.90
CA GLN A 235 -2.16 -16.83 5.71
C GLN A 235 -3.61 -17.02 6.20
N ALA A 236 -4.32 -15.92 6.46
CA ALA A 236 -5.71 -15.97 6.93
C ALA A 236 -6.70 -16.47 5.87
N VAL A 237 -6.38 -16.32 4.59
CA VAL A 237 -7.33 -16.57 3.48
C VAL A 237 -7.29 -17.99 2.97
N ALA A 238 -6.09 -18.55 2.79
CA ALA A 238 -5.90 -19.94 2.38
C ALA A 238 -4.52 -20.38 2.86
N GLY A 239 -4.34 -21.68 3.15
CA GLY A 239 -3.01 -22.27 3.21
C GLY A 239 -2.33 -22.17 1.84
N ASP A 240 -1.05 -22.46 1.77
CA ASP A 240 -0.34 -22.57 0.50
C ASP A 240 -1.00 -23.63 -0.39
N VAL A 241 -1.09 -23.37 -1.68
CA VAL A 241 -1.67 -24.32 -2.64
C VAL A 241 -0.56 -25.13 -3.33
N VAL A 242 -0.56 -26.44 -3.12
CA VAL A 242 0.32 -27.37 -3.85
C VAL A 242 -0.48 -28.06 -4.94
N THR A 243 -0.04 -27.92 -6.19
CA THR A 243 -0.63 -28.62 -7.33
C THR A 243 0.32 -29.75 -7.77
N ILE A 244 -0.22 -30.95 -7.89
CA ILE A 244 0.54 -32.16 -8.26
C ILE A 244 -0.05 -32.74 -9.53
N GLY A 245 0.74 -32.82 -10.59
CA GLY A 245 0.37 -33.54 -11.81
C GLY A 245 0.71 -35.01 -11.68
N VAL A 246 -0.25 -35.89 -12.02
CA VAL A 246 -0.05 -37.33 -11.98
C VAL A 246 -0.70 -38.01 -13.19
N ASN A 247 0.00 -38.93 -13.83
CA ASN A 247 -0.52 -39.65 -14.97
C ASN A 247 -1.57 -40.70 -14.54
N GLY A 248 -2.86 -40.37 -14.74
CA GLY A 248 -3.98 -41.32 -14.58
C GLY A 248 -4.21 -41.87 -13.16
N SER A 249 -3.59 -41.25 -12.16
CA SER A 249 -3.62 -41.70 -10.75
C SER A 249 -4.19 -40.67 -9.78
N GLY A 250 -4.85 -39.64 -10.27
CA GLY A 250 -5.29 -38.49 -9.46
C GLY A 250 -6.13 -38.85 -8.25
N VAL A 251 -7.18 -39.69 -8.45
CA VAL A 251 -8.05 -40.13 -7.33
C VAL A 251 -7.29 -40.95 -6.28
N ARG A 252 -6.31 -41.76 -6.70
CA ARG A 252 -5.49 -42.57 -5.75
C ARG A 252 -4.54 -41.69 -4.98
N VAL A 253 -3.97 -40.68 -5.62
CA VAL A 253 -3.12 -39.67 -4.93
C VAL A 253 -3.97 -38.83 -4.02
N LEU A 254 -5.17 -38.39 -4.42
CA LEU A 254 -6.10 -37.64 -3.56
C LEU A 254 -6.35 -38.39 -2.24
N ASN A 255 -6.75 -39.67 -2.31
CA ASN A 255 -7.02 -40.51 -1.14
C ASN A 255 -5.79 -40.71 -0.22
N LEU A 256 -4.59 -40.63 -0.82
CA LEU A 256 -3.32 -40.76 -0.05
C LEU A 256 -3.01 -39.49 0.74
N VAL A 257 -3.33 -38.30 0.18
CA VAL A 257 -2.88 -37.03 0.71
C VAL A 257 -3.93 -36.28 1.53
N GLU A 258 -5.22 -36.56 1.33
CA GLU A 258 -6.33 -35.85 2.00
C GLU A 258 -6.35 -36.04 3.54
N ALA A 259 -5.82 -37.18 4.04
CA ALA A 259 -5.78 -37.49 5.46
C ALA A 259 -4.51 -36.95 6.17
N LEU A 260 -3.64 -36.25 5.47
CA LEU A 260 -2.40 -35.72 6.07
C LEU A 260 -2.69 -34.55 7.00
N PRO A 261 -2.04 -34.46 8.17
CA PRO A 261 -2.38 -33.47 9.21
C PRO A 261 -2.10 -32.03 8.82
N TYR A 262 -1.28 -31.78 7.78
CA TYR A 262 -0.96 -30.47 7.24
C TYR A 262 -1.73 -30.12 5.97
N VAL A 263 -2.64 -30.98 5.51
CA VAL A 263 -3.54 -30.76 4.38
C VAL A 263 -4.90 -30.33 4.93
N ARG A 264 -5.35 -29.14 4.54
CA ARG A 264 -6.65 -28.59 4.93
C ARG A 264 -7.75 -29.00 3.99
N GLU A 265 -7.41 -29.04 2.70
CA GLU A 265 -8.32 -29.37 1.62
C GLU A 265 -7.56 -30.06 0.50
N ALA A 266 -8.18 -31.04 -0.13
CA ALA A 266 -7.61 -31.73 -1.28
C ALA A 266 -8.72 -31.92 -2.33
N THR A 267 -8.41 -31.60 -3.58
CA THR A 267 -9.32 -31.76 -4.71
C THR A 267 -8.59 -32.37 -5.91
N HIS A 268 -9.32 -33.11 -6.75
CA HIS A 268 -8.81 -33.61 -8.00
C HIS A 268 -9.65 -33.04 -9.16
N ASP A 269 -8.97 -32.53 -10.16
CA ASP A 269 -9.58 -32.03 -11.38
C ASP A 269 -9.41 -33.10 -12.46
N ASP A 270 -10.54 -33.73 -12.85
CA ASP A 270 -10.58 -34.81 -13.84
C ASP A 270 -10.17 -34.35 -15.24
N GLU A 271 -10.37 -33.07 -15.59
CA GLU A 271 -10.04 -32.57 -16.94
C GLU A 271 -8.52 -32.32 -17.08
N SER A 272 -7.90 -31.73 -16.11
CA SER A 272 -6.47 -31.43 -16.11
C SER A 272 -5.59 -32.55 -15.56
N GLY A 273 -6.18 -33.53 -14.84
CA GLY A 273 -5.47 -34.59 -14.13
C GLY A 273 -4.61 -34.11 -12.95
N LEU A 274 -4.90 -32.92 -12.46
CA LEU A 274 -4.16 -32.29 -11.37
C LEU A 274 -4.81 -32.56 -10.00
N VAL A 275 -4.00 -32.86 -9.00
CA VAL A 275 -4.41 -32.86 -7.60
C VAL A 275 -3.98 -31.54 -6.96
N ARG A 276 -4.94 -30.79 -6.42
CA ARG A 276 -4.75 -29.52 -5.76
C ARG A 276 -4.92 -29.71 -4.24
N LEU A 277 -3.93 -29.27 -3.49
CA LEU A 277 -3.89 -29.36 -2.02
C LEU A 277 -3.79 -27.95 -1.43
N VAL A 278 -4.58 -27.66 -0.41
CA VAL A 278 -4.38 -26.51 0.45
C VAL A 278 -3.65 -27.01 1.69
N VAL A 279 -2.45 -26.48 1.96
CA VAL A 279 -1.56 -26.93 3.02
C VAL A 279 -1.14 -25.76 3.93
N ASP A 280 -0.80 -26.06 5.19
CA ASP A 280 -0.44 -25.01 6.16
C ASP A 280 0.86 -24.28 5.80
N ARG A 281 1.88 -25.00 5.32
CA ARG A 281 3.21 -24.50 4.96
C ARG A 281 3.73 -25.28 3.76
N GLY A 282 3.52 -24.73 2.57
CA GLY A 282 3.87 -25.39 1.31
C GLY A 282 5.34 -25.73 1.19
N GLU A 283 6.24 -24.87 1.64
CA GLU A 283 7.69 -25.11 1.59
C GLU A 283 8.10 -26.37 2.39
N GLN A 284 7.40 -26.65 3.49
CA GLN A 284 7.61 -27.85 4.30
C GLN A 284 6.81 -29.04 3.76
N ALA A 285 5.61 -28.79 3.26
CA ALA A 285 4.72 -29.83 2.74
C ALA A 285 5.27 -30.47 1.46
N VAL A 286 5.81 -29.68 0.51
CA VAL A 286 6.32 -30.18 -0.77
C VAL A 286 7.35 -31.30 -0.63
N PRO A 287 8.43 -31.18 0.16
CA PRO A 287 9.37 -32.26 0.36
C PRO A 287 8.76 -33.50 1.03
N MET A 288 7.77 -33.33 1.91
CA MET A 288 7.06 -34.43 2.56
C MET A 288 6.14 -35.16 1.57
N LEU A 289 5.40 -34.40 0.77
CA LEU A 289 4.55 -34.95 -0.30
C LEU A 289 5.35 -35.75 -1.33
N LEU A 290 6.50 -35.23 -1.77
CA LEU A 290 7.38 -35.92 -2.71
C LEU A 290 7.85 -37.27 -2.14
N ARG A 291 8.29 -37.32 -0.89
CA ARG A 291 8.72 -38.57 -0.25
C ARG A 291 7.57 -39.55 -0.09
N LEU A 292 6.38 -39.09 0.26
CA LEU A 292 5.20 -39.92 0.39
C LEU A 292 4.80 -40.53 -0.95
N LEU A 293 4.74 -39.72 -2.01
CA LEU A 293 4.40 -40.16 -3.36
C LEU A 293 5.40 -41.19 -3.89
N ASP A 294 6.70 -40.96 -3.70
CA ASP A 294 7.78 -41.87 -4.09
C ASP A 294 7.63 -43.19 -3.36
N SER A 295 7.45 -43.17 -2.03
CA SER A 295 7.28 -44.38 -1.21
C SER A 295 6.01 -45.19 -1.59
N ALA A 296 4.96 -44.52 -2.08
CA ALA A 296 3.75 -45.13 -2.54
C ALA A 296 3.77 -45.54 -4.05
N GLY A 297 4.92 -45.36 -4.71
CA GLY A 297 5.14 -45.72 -6.10
C GLY A 297 4.46 -44.79 -7.13
N PHE A 298 4.15 -43.55 -6.73
CA PHE A 298 3.65 -42.52 -7.62
C PHE A 298 4.77 -41.60 -8.06
N ALA A 299 4.95 -41.46 -9.38
CA ALA A 299 5.88 -40.48 -9.95
C ALA A 299 5.10 -39.22 -10.38
N PRO A 300 5.20 -38.09 -9.69
CA PRO A 300 4.54 -36.87 -10.12
C PRO A 300 5.20 -36.35 -11.40
N THR A 301 4.36 -35.91 -12.36
CA THR A 301 4.81 -35.29 -13.62
C THR A 301 5.15 -33.81 -13.43
N SER A 302 4.50 -33.18 -12.47
CA SER A 302 4.76 -31.82 -12.06
C SER A 302 4.40 -31.63 -10.60
N ILE A 303 5.07 -30.69 -9.94
CA ILE A 303 4.68 -30.16 -8.64
C ILE A 303 4.91 -28.65 -8.65
N ALA A 304 3.89 -27.90 -8.28
CA ALA A 304 3.97 -26.44 -8.17
C ALA A 304 3.43 -25.98 -6.82
N LEU A 305 4.15 -25.05 -6.23
CA LEU A 305 3.73 -24.35 -5.00
C LEU A 305 3.26 -22.97 -5.37
N HIS A 306 2.00 -22.68 -5.11
CA HIS A 306 1.41 -21.36 -5.23
C HIS A 306 1.13 -20.82 -3.83
N LYS A 307 1.81 -19.72 -3.48
CA LYS A 307 1.53 -18.99 -2.24
C LYS A 307 0.34 -18.06 -2.46
N PRO A 308 -0.57 -17.95 -1.49
CA PRO A 308 -1.66 -16.99 -1.58
C PRO A 308 -1.16 -15.58 -1.87
N SER A 309 -1.87 -14.86 -2.71
CA SER A 309 -1.62 -13.47 -3.05
C SER A 309 -2.60 -12.55 -2.33
N LEU A 310 -2.32 -11.25 -2.30
CA LEU A 310 -3.28 -10.27 -1.82
C LEU A 310 -4.55 -10.21 -2.69
N ASP A 311 -4.48 -10.67 -3.96
CA ASP A 311 -5.66 -10.80 -4.81
C ASP A 311 -6.60 -11.89 -4.30
N ASP A 312 -6.04 -13.03 -3.85
CA ASP A 312 -6.82 -14.10 -3.21
C ASP A 312 -7.48 -13.62 -1.90
N VAL A 313 -6.78 -12.76 -1.14
CA VAL A 313 -7.35 -12.10 0.04
C VAL A 313 -8.54 -11.24 -0.34
N PHE A 314 -8.36 -10.38 -1.34
CA PHE A 314 -9.40 -9.47 -1.80
C PHE A 314 -10.61 -10.25 -2.35
N LEU A 315 -10.37 -11.24 -3.21
CA LEU A 315 -11.40 -12.10 -3.79
C LEU A 315 -12.23 -12.79 -2.68
N ARG A 316 -11.59 -13.34 -1.67
CA ARG A 316 -12.29 -14.01 -0.55
C ARG A 316 -13.12 -13.05 0.28
N GLN A 317 -12.65 -11.82 0.50
CA GLN A 317 -13.34 -10.83 1.33
C GLN A 317 -14.49 -10.14 0.58
N THR A 318 -14.38 -9.99 -0.73
CA THR A 318 -15.32 -9.17 -1.53
C THR A 318 -16.10 -9.96 -2.59
N GLY A 319 -15.69 -11.19 -2.87
CA GLY A 319 -16.30 -12.05 -3.92
C GLY A 319 -15.86 -11.70 -5.36
N ARG A 320 -14.89 -10.78 -5.55
CA ARG A 320 -14.37 -10.35 -6.86
C ARG A 320 -12.86 -10.10 -6.82
N SER A 321 -12.17 -10.23 -7.95
CA SER A 321 -10.73 -9.93 -8.09
C SER A 321 -10.52 -8.44 -8.33
N LEU A 322 -9.42 -7.89 -7.77
CA LEU A 322 -8.95 -6.53 -8.08
C LEU A 322 -8.46 -6.38 -9.53
N ARG A 323 -8.06 -7.49 -10.17
CA ARG A 323 -7.52 -7.51 -11.55
C ARG A 323 -8.60 -7.44 -12.63
N GLU A 324 -9.85 -7.73 -12.29
CA GLU A 324 -10.96 -7.80 -13.24
C GLU A 324 -11.71 -6.47 -13.45
N GLU A 325 -11.30 -5.40 -12.77
CA GLU A 325 -11.90 -4.07 -13.03
C GLU A 325 -11.35 -3.48 -14.34
N PRO A 326 -12.22 -3.22 -15.35
CA PRO A 326 -11.79 -2.49 -16.54
C PRO A 326 -11.31 -1.10 -16.11
N ALA A 327 -10.19 -0.65 -16.67
CA ALA A 327 -9.71 0.72 -16.51
C ALA A 327 -10.85 1.67 -16.94
N ALA A 328 -11.33 2.50 -16.01
CA ALA A 328 -12.39 3.48 -16.23
C ALA A 328 -11.89 4.63 -17.11
#